data_c3912ee50e8fb243e4dadb20399d48e7
#
_entry.id   c3912ee50e8fb243e4dadb20399d48e7
#
_cell.length_a   1.000
_cell.length_b   1.000
_cell.length_c   1.000
_cell.angle_alpha   90.00
_cell.angle_beta   90.00
_cell.angle_gamma   90.00
#
_symmetry.space_group_name_H-M   'P 1'
#
loop_
_entity.id
_entity.type
_entity.pdbx_description
1 polymer ?
#
loop_
_entity_poly.entity_id
_entity_poly.type
_entity_poly.pdbx_seq_one_letter_code
_entity_poly.pdbx_strand_id
1 'polypeptide(L)'
;TELKEIIDTADENNTELEQGNSLITKNRLSEIAKELEVAQKEQKDRKQEFIKEMNLLRILAALGLTIGEFIHEIKQYQSALQHDIKNIETSTTLDNVLHVNQRVKANLEGLSTYVSYFDEAFSENVQREIKPIELRTVVYALQSTLEADIAKRRIEFIEPKFNGYNLYTIAMHKSEWASILFNFYTNSRKAINRAKVDGKIFIECGKIYNT
;
A
#
# COMPACT_ATOMS: atom_id res chain seq x y z
N THR A 1 -71.16 -51.34 -14.78
CA THR A 1 -69.94 -51.80 -14.13
C THR A 1 -68.72 -51.41 -14.95
N GLU A 2 -68.74 -51.60 -16.31
CA GLU A 2 -67.58 -51.29 -17.20
C GLU A 2 -67.20 -49.82 -17.24
N LEU A 3 -68.18 -48.88 -17.24
CA LEU A 3 -67.93 -47.46 -17.24
C LEU A 3 -67.17 -46.97 -15.98
N LYS A 4 -67.40 -47.61 -14.86
CA LYS A 4 -66.77 -47.25 -13.58
C LYS A 4 -65.31 -47.73 -13.55
N GLU A 5 -65.01 -48.90 -14.08
CA GLU A 5 -63.62 -49.39 -14.24
C GLU A 5 -62.81 -48.55 -15.21
N ILE A 6 -63.42 -48.01 -16.29
CA ILE A 6 -62.74 -47.15 -17.25
C ILE A 6 -62.41 -45.79 -16.61
N ILE A 7 -63.32 -45.26 -15.80
CA ILE A 7 -63.08 -43.99 -15.11
C ILE A 7 -62.01 -44.11 -14.03
N ASP A 8 -62.07 -45.20 -13.23
CA ASP A 8 -61.09 -45.46 -12.19
C ASP A 8 -59.67 -45.67 -12.79
N THR A 9 -59.56 -46.38 -13.93
CA THR A 9 -58.30 -46.54 -14.66
C THR A 9 -57.79 -45.27 -15.29
N ALA A 10 -58.66 -44.37 -15.77
CA ALA A 10 -58.30 -43.08 -16.34
C ALA A 10 -57.81 -42.09 -15.25
N ASP A 11 -58.44 -42.12 -14.10
CA ASP A 11 -58.03 -41.31 -12.94
C ASP A 11 -56.69 -41.79 -12.35
N GLU A 12 -56.44 -43.09 -12.24
CA GLU A 12 -55.14 -43.63 -11.83
C GLU A 12 -54.01 -43.25 -12.79
N ASN A 13 -54.24 -43.37 -14.12
CA ASN A 13 -53.23 -42.98 -15.12
C ASN A 13 -52.98 -41.46 -15.13
N ASN A 14 -53.99 -40.64 -14.88
CA ASN A 14 -53.81 -39.20 -14.81
C ASN A 14 -53.00 -38.78 -13.55
N THR A 15 -53.23 -39.49 -12.43
CA THR A 15 -52.51 -39.25 -11.19
C THR A 15 -51.03 -39.66 -11.30
N GLU A 16 -50.71 -40.78 -11.99
CA GLU A 16 -49.35 -41.19 -12.26
C GLU A 16 -48.60 -40.23 -13.20
N LEU A 17 -49.30 -39.68 -14.22
CA LEU A 17 -48.75 -38.68 -15.14
C LEU A 17 -48.44 -37.37 -14.43
N GLU A 18 -49.33 -36.90 -13.52
CA GLU A 18 -49.10 -35.70 -12.73
C GLU A 18 -47.95 -35.88 -11.75
N GLN A 19 -47.84 -37.03 -11.10
CA GLN A 19 -46.72 -37.34 -10.20
C GLN A 19 -45.41 -37.45 -10.97
N GLY A 20 -45.39 -38.09 -12.15
CA GLY A 20 -44.23 -38.17 -13.02
C GLY A 20 -43.72 -36.79 -13.47
N ASN A 21 -44.63 -35.91 -13.92
CA ASN A 21 -44.28 -34.55 -14.32
C ASN A 21 -43.78 -33.71 -13.14
N SER A 22 -44.37 -33.85 -11.96
CA SER A 22 -43.92 -33.19 -10.73
C SER A 22 -42.50 -33.63 -10.35
N LEU A 23 -42.18 -34.91 -10.44
CA LEU A 23 -40.87 -35.47 -10.14
C LEU A 23 -39.79 -34.98 -11.12
N ILE A 24 -40.10 -34.95 -12.41
CA ILE A 24 -39.19 -34.44 -13.46
C ILE A 24 -38.91 -32.95 -13.24
N THR A 25 -39.91 -32.17 -12.90
CA THR A 25 -39.74 -30.74 -12.62
C THR A 25 -38.90 -30.51 -11.38
N LYS A 26 -39.10 -31.28 -10.32
CA LYS A 26 -38.31 -31.20 -9.09
C LYS A 26 -36.84 -31.57 -9.31
N ASN A 27 -36.58 -32.59 -10.12
CA ASN A 27 -35.21 -33.01 -10.45
C ASN A 27 -34.49 -31.91 -11.27
N ARG A 28 -35.16 -31.33 -12.27
CA ARG A 28 -34.59 -30.21 -13.05
C ARG A 28 -34.32 -28.98 -12.20
N LEU A 29 -35.18 -28.62 -11.27
CA LEU A 29 -34.96 -27.54 -10.34
C LEU A 29 -33.75 -27.80 -9.42
N SER A 30 -33.60 -29.06 -8.99
CA SER A 30 -32.43 -29.45 -8.18
C SER A 30 -31.10 -29.37 -8.99
N GLU A 31 -31.10 -29.74 -10.26
CA GLU A 31 -29.93 -29.60 -11.14
C GLU A 31 -29.56 -28.13 -11.37
N ILE A 32 -30.55 -27.31 -11.72
CA ILE A 32 -30.35 -25.85 -11.89
C ILE A 32 -29.83 -25.21 -10.61
N ALA A 33 -30.35 -25.60 -9.45
CA ALA A 33 -29.85 -25.08 -8.16
C ALA A 33 -28.39 -25.45 -7.92
N LYS A 34 -27.94 -26.66 -8.25
CA LYS A 34 -26.55 -27.09 -8.15
C LYS A 34 -25.65 -26.33 -9.14
N GLU A 35 -26.07 -26.16 -10.39
CA GLU A 35 -25.33 -25.38 -11.37
C GLU A 35 -25.18 -23.92 -10.95
N LEU A 36 -26.22 -23.33 -10.34
CA LEU A 36 -26.18 -21.99 -9.81
C LEU A 36 -25.20 -21.85 -8.63
N GLU A 37 -25.19 -22.81 -7.71
CA GLU A 37 -24.22 -22.83 -6.61
C GLU A 37 -22.78 -22.93 -7.11
N VAL A 38 -22.52 -23.78 -8.09
CA VAL A 38 -21.18 -23.90 -8.71
C VAL A 38 -20.78 -22.59 -9.39
N ALA A 39 -21.67 -21.99 -10.18
CA ALA A 39 -21.42 -20.72 -10.86
C ALA A 39 -21.19 -19.56 -9.86
N GLN A 40 -21.95 -19.51 -8.77
CA GLN A 40 -21.75 -18.53 -7.70
C GLN A 40 -20.39 -18.71 -7.01
N LYS A 41 -19.98 -19.95 -6.74
CA LYS A 41 -18.68 -20.24 -6.15
C LYS A 41 -17.55 -19.80 -7.08
N GLU A 42 -17.60 -20.17 -8.36
CA GLU A 42 -16.61 -19.77 -9.35
C GLU A 42 -16.53 -18.24 -9.51
N GLN A 43 -17.67 -17.56 -9.49
CA GLN A 43 -17.71 -16.10 -9.53
C GLN A 43 -17.05 -15.48 -8.30
N LYS A 44 -17.29 -16.04 -7.11
CA LYS A 44 -16.69 -15.60 -5.86
C LYS A 44 -15.16 -15.81 -5.88
N ASP A 45 -14.71 -16.96 -6.36
CA ASP A 45 -13.29 -17.29 -6.47
C ASP A 45 -12.57 -16.36 -7.46
N ARG A 46 -13.14 -16.14 -8.64
CA ARG A 46 -12.63 -15.16 -9.62
C ARG A 46 -12.60 -13.74 -9.07
N LYS A 47 -13.61 -13.32 -8.30
CA LYS A 47 -13.62 -12.02 -7.65
C LYS A 47 -12.49 -11.88 -6.62
N GLN A 48 -12.21 -12.94 -5.85
CA GLN A 48 -11.12 -12.94 -4.89
C GLN A 48 -9.74 -12.88 -5.58
N GLU A 49 -9.56 -13.61 -6.66
CA GLU A 49 -8.35 -13.55 -7.48
C GLU A 49 -8.12 -12.15 -8.04
N PHE A 50 -9.15 -11.57 -8.64
CA PHE A 50 -9.10 -10.20 -9.16
C PHE A 50 -8.73 -9.17 -8.08
N ILE A 51 -9.29 -9.29 -6.88
CA ILE A 51 -8.94 -8.41 -5.73
C ILE A 51 -7.46 -8.59 -5.36
N LYS A 52 -6.93 -9.81 -5.36
CA LYS A 52 -5.51 -10.07 -5.09
C LYS A 52 -4.60 -9.43 -6.14
N GLU A 53 -4.94 -9.57 -7.41
CA GLU A 53 -4.19 -8.95 -8.52
C GLU A 53 -4.23 -7.42 -8.45
N MET A 54 -5.40 -6.84 -8.22
CA MET A 54 -5.56 -5.39 -8.06
C MET A 54 -4.74 -4.85 -6.88
N ASN A 55 -4.72 -5.56 -5.75
CA ASN A 55 -3.91 -5.17 -4.61
C ASN A 55 -2.40 -5.25 -4.92
N LEU A 56 -1.97 -6.28 -5.64
CA LEU A 56 -0.58 -6.39 -6.08
C LEU A 56 -0.21 -5.24 -7.02
N LEU A 57 -1.04 -4.92 -8.00
CA LEU A 57 -0.82 -3.79 -8.92
C LEU A 57 -0.76 -2.45 -8.18
N ARG A 58 -1.62 -2.25 -7.19
CA ARG A 58 -1.60 -1.05 -6.34
C ARG A 58 -0.29 -0.91 -5.59
N ILE A 59 0.19 -1.99 -4.97
CA ILE A 59 1.48 -2.01 -4.27
C ILE A 59 2.62 -1.72 -5.25
N LEU A 60 2.63 -2.37 -6.42
CA LEU A 60 3.66 -2.15 -7.44
C LEU A 60 3.65 -0.71 -7.98
N ALA A 61 2.48 -0.11 -8.15
CA ALA A 61 2.36 1.28 -8.59
C ALA A 61 2.89 2.26 -7.52
N ALA A 62 2.54 2.05 -6.24
CA ALA A 62 3.07 2.84 -5.14
C ALA A 62 4.59 2.70 -5.03
N LEU A 63 5.10 1.47 -5.12
CA LEU A 63 6.53 1.18 -5.17
C LEU A 63 7.24 1.87 -6.34
N GLY A 64 6.65 1.84 -7.53
CA GLY A 64 7.23 2.44 -8.74
C GLY A 64 7.46 3.95 -8.60
N LEU A 65 6.50 4.67 -8.02
CA LEU A 65 6.65 6.09 -7.73
C LEU A 65 7.75 6.35 -6.70
N THR A 66 7.79 5.56 -5.63
CA THR A 66 8.79 5.72 -4.58
C THR A 66 10.19 5.34 -5.04
N ILE A 67 10.31 4.28 -5.86
CA ILE A 67 11.57 3.91 -6.51
C ILE A 67 12.08 5.05 -7.40
N GLY A 68 11.19 5.68 -8.17
CA GLY A 68 11.55 6.83 -9.00
C GLY A 68 12.13 7.99 -8.18
N GLU A 69 11.48 8.38 -7.09
CA GLU A 69 11.97 9.41 -6.18
C GLU A 69 13.28 8.98 -5.47
N PHE A 70 13.36 7.73 -5.03
CA PHE A 70 14.54 7.17 -4.40
C PHE A 70 15.77 7.21 -5.33
N ILE A 71 15.62 6.77 -6.59
CA ILE A 71 16.70 6.83 -7.59
C ILE A 71 17.11 8.29 -7.84
N HIS A 72 16.14 9.20 -7.89
CA HIS A 72 16.42 10.62 -8.07
C HIS A 72 17.27 11.18 -6.92
N GLU A 73 16.93 10.85 -5.67
CA GLU A 73 17.70 11.27 -4.49
C GLU A 73 19.11 10.66 -4.48
N ILE A 74 19.24 9.36 -4.78
CA ILE A 74 20.55 8.71 -4.91
C ILE A 74 21.44 9.44 -5.93
N LYS A 75 20.89 9.78 -7.10
CA LYS A 75 21.61 10.52 -8.14
C LYS A 75 22.06 11.89 -7.66
N GLN A 76 21.27 12.58 -6.86
CA GLN A 76 21.68 13.87 -6.28
C GLN A 76 22.86 13.71 -5.33
N TYR A 77 22.82 12.73 -4.41
CA TYR A 77 23.94 12.44 -3.52
C TYR A 77 25.18 12.00 -4.30
N GLN A 78 25.01 11.14 -5.31
CA GLN A 78 26.12 10.71 -6.17
C GLN A 78 26.78 11.90 -6.87
N SER A 79 26.01 12.81 -7.46
CA SER A 79 26.53 14.00 -8.13
C SER A 79 27.25 14.93 -7.14
N ALA A 80 26.71 15.12 -5.94
CA ALA A 80 27.32 15.92 -4.90
C ALA A 80 28.66 15.31 -4.44
N LEU A 81 28.70 13.99 -4.21
CA LEU A 81 29.92 13.28 -3.83
C LEU A 81 30.99 13.34 -4.92
N GLN A 82 30.62 13.16 -6.19
CA GLN A 82 31.57 13.31 -7.32
C GLN A 82 32.13 14.73 -7.38
N HIS A 83 31.33 15.74 -7.20
CA HIS A 83 31.75 17.13 -7.16
C HIS A 83 32.72 17.39 -5.98
N ASP A 84 32.40 16.87 -4.80
CA ASP A 84 33.21 17.02 -3.60
C ASP A 84 34.55 16.30 -3.73
N ILE A 85 34.60 15.10 -4.30
CA ILE A 85 35.85 14.37 -4.59
C ILE A 85 36.72 15.19 -5.54
N LYS A 86 36.14 15.72 -6.62
CA LYS A 86 36.93 16.56 -7.56
C LYS A 86 37.45 17.82 -6.89
N ASN A 87 36.71 18.41 -5.96
CA ASN A 87 37.19 19.57 -5.20
C ASN A 87 38.34 19.21 -4.26
N ILE A 88 38.36 17.99 -3.68
CA ILE A 88 39.50 17.50 -2.89
C ILE A 88 40.73 17.35 -3.77
N GLU A 89 40.57 16.72 -4.94
CA GLU A 89 41.70 16.49 -5.89
C GLU A 89 42.35 17.79 -6.37
N THR A 90 41.57 18.87 -6.50
CA THR A 90 42.04 20.20 -6.96
C THR A 90 42.37 21.16 -5.83
N SER A 91 42.15 20.79 -4.57
CA SER A 91 42.44 21.64 -3.41
C SER A 91 43.91 21.76 -3.10
N THR A 92 44.36 22.97 -2.89
CA THR A 92 45.73 23.29 -2.54
C THR A 92 45.95 23.59 -1.05
N THR A 93 44.89 23.70 -0.28
CA THR A 93 44.91 24.03 1.15
C THR A 93 44.26 22.97 1.99
N LEU A 94 44.86 22.68 3.16
CA LEU A 94 44.32 21.70 4.11
C LEU A 94 42.94 22.05 4.61
N ASP A 95 42.66 23.33 4.86
CA ASP A 95 41.35 23.80 5.33
C ASP A 95 40.24 23.49 4.33
N ASN A 96 40.47 23.69 3.04
CA ASN A 96 39.53 23.34 2.00
C ASN A 96 39.27 21.82 1.96
N VAL A 97 40.32 21.02 2.07
CA VAL A 97 40.19 19.55 2.12
C VAL A 97 39.36 19.11 3.32
N LEU A 98 39.62 19.67 4.51
CA LEU A 98 38.85 19.36 5.71
C LEU A 98 37.37 19.74 5.58
N HIS A 99 37.08 20.92 5.04
CA HIS A 99 35.72 21.39 4.81
C HIS A 99 34.95 20.49 3.81
N VAL A 100 35.61 20.13 2.69
CA VAL A 100 34.99 19.25 1.70
C VAL A 100 34.79 17.84 2.26
N ASN A 101 35.75 17.33 3.06
CA ASN A 101 35.58 16.02 3.72
C ASN A 101 34.37 15.96 4.68
N GLN A 102 34.09 17.06 5.39
CA GLN A 102 32.89 17.16 6.22
C GLN A 102 31.60 17.06 5.36
N ARG A 103 31.59 17.71 4.19
CA ARG A 103 30.46 17.62 3.25
C ARG A 103 30.31 16.21 2.68
N VAL A 104 31.41 15.54 2.31
CA VAL A 104 31.38 14.14 1.86
C VAL A 104 30.76 13.24 2.93
N LYS A 105 31.19 13.38 4.19
CA LYS A 105 30.59 12.64 5.30
C LYS A 105 29.09 12.90 5.42
N ALA A 106 28.68 14.15 5.40
CA ALA A 106 27.26 14.52 5.49
C ALA A 106 26.42 13.95 4.33
N ASN A 107 26.95 13.98 3.11
CA ASN A 107 26.28 13.41 1.94
C ASN A 107 26.18 11.88 2.02
N LEU A 108 27.26 11.22 2.50
CA LEU A 108 27.26 9.76 2.67
C LEU A 108 26.27 9.30 3.75
N GLU A 109 26.20 10.01 4.87
CA GLU A 109 25.23 9.72 5.93
C GLU A 109 23.78 9.95 5.44
N GLY A 110 23.53 11.02 4.69
CA GLY A 110 22.23 11.25 4.05
C GLY A 110 21.86 10.12 3.11
N LEU A 111 22.77 9.69 2.24
CA LEU A 111 22.55 8.55 1.35
C LEU A 111 22.25 7.27 2.14
N SER A 112 23.03 6.98 3.19
CA SER A 112 22.81 5.82 4.04
C SER A 112 21.44 5.83 4.70
N THR A 113 20.97 6.98 5.18
CA THR A 113 19.63 7.16 5.75
C THR A 113 18.54 6.81 4.73
N TYR A 114 18.71 7.28 3.49
CA TYR A 114 17.74 6.96 2.42
C TYR A 114 17.71 5.47 2.07
N VAL A 115 18.89 4.85 1.97
CA VAL A 115 19.02 3.42 1.69
C VAL A 115 18.38 2.59 2.81
N SER A 116 18.68 2.91 4.07
CA SER A 116 18.11 2.21 5.23
C SER A 116 16.60 2.33 5.30
N TYR A 117 16.05 3.53 5.05
CA TYR A 117 14.60 3.72 5.00
C TYR A 117 13.94 2.88 3.90
N PHE A 118 14.55 2.87 2.72
CA PHE A 118 14.06 2.08 1.60
C PHE A 118 14.10 0.58 1.94
N ASP A 119 15.20 0.12 2.50
CA ASP A 119 15.35 -1.28 2.88
C ASP A 119 14.34 -1.68 3.96
N GLU A 120 14.18 -0.89 5.01
CA GLU A 120 13.16 -1.13 6.05
C GLU A 120 11.73 -1.12 5.49
N ALA A 121 11.42 -0.16 4.61
CA ALA A 121 10.08 -0.04 4.04
C ALA A 121 9.74 -1.17 3.06
N PHE A 122 10.74 -1.75 2.39
CA PHE A 122 10.54 -2.64 1.25
C PHE A 122 11.07 -4.07 1.42
N SER A 123 12.01 -4.32 2.32
CA SER A 123 12.55 -5.68 2.58
C SER A 123 11.49 -6.60 3.21
N GLU A 124 10.56 -6.08 3.99
CA GLU A 124 9.42 -6.83 4.53
C GLU A 124 8.36 -7.22 3.47
N ASN A 125 8.53 -6.82 2.21
CA ASN A 125 7.60 -7.14 1.11
C ASN A 125 7.43 -8.64 0.81
N VAL A 126 8.20 -9.50 1.43
CA VAL A 126 8.05 -10.96 1.32
C VAL A 126 6.74 -11.44 1.96
N GLN A 127 6.23 -10.74 2.97
CA GLN A 127 4.94 -11.01 3.58
C GLN A 127 3.90 -10.03 3.03
N ARG A 128 3.14 -10.46 2.02
CA ARG A 128 2.07 -9.69 1.35
C ARG A 128 0.84 -9.47 2.25
N GLU A 129 1.03 -9.19 3.52
CA GLU A 129 -0.06 -9.02 4.47
C GLU A 129 -0.64 -7.62 4.39
N ILE A 130 -1.90 -7.54 3.97
CA ILE A 130 -2.69 -6.31 3.95
C ILE A 130 -3.53 -6.28 5.23
N LYS A 131 -3.24 -5.34 6.12
CA LYS A 131 -3.95 -5.18 7.39
C LYS A 131 -4.10 -3.72 7.77
N PRO A 132 -5.06 -3.38 8.64
CA PRO A 132 -5.11 -2.07 9.27
C PRO A 132 -3.82 -1.82 10.06
N ILE A 133 -3.22 -0.63 9.89
CA ILE A 133 -1.99 -0.24 10.55
C ILE A 133 -2.29 0.93 11.49
N GLU A 134 -1.76 0.89 12.69
CA GLU A 134 -1.88 1.98 13.66
C GLU A 134 -0.99 3.16 13.22
N LEU A 135 -1.60 4.35 13.05
CA LEU A 135 -0.94 5.51 12.45
C LEU A 135 0.26 6.02 13.24
N ARG A 136 0.25 5.93 14.58
CA ARG A 136 1.39 6.34 15.40
C ARG A 136 2.65 5.57 15.05
N THR A 137 2.51 4.25 14.86
CA THR A 137 3.63 3.38 14.50
C THR A 137 4.31 3.84 13.22
N VAL A 138 3.52 4.19 12.19
CA VAL A 138 4.06 4.60 10.88
C VAL A 138 4.68 5.99 10.94
N VAL A 139 4.04 6.92 11.67
CA VAL A 139 4.54 8.30 11.79
C VAL A 139 5.82 8.36 12.60
N TYR A 140 5.89 7.67 13.74
CA TYR A 140 7.11 7.65 14.55
C TYR A 140 8.26 6.91 13.86
N ALA A 141 7.98 5.84 13.10
CA ALA A 141 9.00 5.18 12.29
C ALA A 141 9.59 6.14 11.25
N LEU A 142 8.75 6.92 10.55
CA LEU A 142 9.23 7.96 9.63
C LEU A 142 10.09 8.99 10.36
N GLN A 143 9.61 9.54 11.49
CA GLN A 143 10.33 10.56 12.25
C GLN A 143 11.70 10.06 12.68
N SER A 144 11.78 8.87 13.28
CA SER A 144 13.03 8.26 13.71
C SER A 144 14.01 8.07 12.55
N THR A 145 13.51 7.59 11.41
CA THR A 145 14.36 7.35 10.24
C THR A 145 14.92 8.64 9.65
N LEU A 146 14.14 9.72 9.66
CA LEU A 146 14.53 11.00 9.05
C LEU A 146 15.24 11.96 10.01
N GLU A 147 15.37 11.61 11.29
CA GLU A 147 15.96 12.48 12.33
C GLU A 147 17.34 13.03 11.92
N ALA A 148 18.21 12.17 11.40
CA ALA A 148 19.54 12.56 10.95
C ALA A 148 19.52 13.51 9.73
N ASP A 149 18.58 13.35 8.80
CA ASP A 149 18.43 14.25 7.64
C ASP A 149 17.81 15.59 8.05
N ILE A 150 16.84 15.58 8.94
CA ILE A 150 16.17 16.77 9.49
C ILE A 150 17.15 17.64 10.27
N ALA A 151 17.97 17.04 11.14
CA ALA A 151 18.93 17.75 11.97
C ALA A 151 20.00 18.52 11.16
N LYS A 152 20.29 18.09 9.94
CA LYS A 152 21.28 18.73 9.04
C LYS A 152 20.67 19.84 8.18
N ARG A 153 19.34 20.00 8.23
CA ARG A 153 18.62 20.92 7.37
C ARG A 153 17.91 22.00 8.20
N ARG A 154 17.49 23.07 7.55
CA ARG A 154 16.65 24.11 8.15
C ARG A 154 15.18 23.64 8.22
N ILE A 155 14.96 22.47 8.77
CA ILE A 155 13.64 21.86 8.91
C ILE A 155 13.43 21.49 10.38
N GLU A 156 12.36 21.98 10.96
CA GLU A 156 11.88 21.60 12.26
C GLU A 156 10.73 20.59 12.08
N PHE A 157 10.87 19.39 12.60
CA PHE A 157 9.79 18.41 12.64
C PHE A 157 9.05 18.59 13.97
N ILE A 158 7.85 19.14 13.90
CA ILE A 158 7.01 19.38 15.08
C ILE A 158 6.42 18.05 15.53
N GLU A 159 6.32 17.88 16.86
CA GLU A 159 5.77 16.66 17.43
C GLU A 159 4.38 16.33 16.85
N PRO A 160 4.17 15.10 16.36
CA PRO A 160 2.91 14.72 15.74
C PRO A 160 1.74 14.75 16.71
N LYS A 161 0.59 15.25 16.26
CA LYS A 161 -0.65 15.24 17.03
C LYS A 161 -1.55 14.08 16.61
N PHE A 162 -2.10 13.39 17.61
CA PHE A 162 -3.02 12.28 17.39
C PHE A 162 -4.34 12.52 18.13
N ASN A 163 -5.38 12.84 17.36
CA ASN A 163 -6.71 13.15 17.87
C ASN A 163 -7.54 11.87 18.00
N GLY A 164 -7.42 11.20 19.12
CA GLY A 164 -8.15 9.99 19.47
C GLY A 164 -7.28 8.76 19.70
N TYR A 165 -7.94 7.72 20.19
CA TYR A 165 -7.34 6.39 20.39
C TYR A 165 -7.69 5.48 19.22
N ASN A 166 -6.90 4.42 19.01
CA ASN A 166 -7.15 3.41 17.95
C ASN A 166 -7.30 4.02 16.56
N LEU A 167 -6.29 4.82 16.16
CA LEU A 167 -6.23 5.43 14.84
C LEU A 167 -5.63 4.42 13.84
N TYR A 168 -6.48 3.57 13.30
CA TYR A 168 -6.09 2.59 12.30
C TYR A 168 -6.45 3.07 10.89
N THR A 169 -5.61 2.70 9.95
CA THR A 169 -5.86 2.88 8.51
C THR A 169 -6.91 1.89 8.03
N ILE A 170 -7.38 2.06 6.80
CA ILE A 170 -7.96 0.95 6.04
C ILE A 170 -6.88 -0.14 5.88
N ALA A 171 -7.31 -1.37 5.55
CA ALA A 171 -6.35 -2.44 5.28
C ALA A 171 -5.44 -2.07 4.10
N MET A 172 -4.16 -1.91 4.38
CA MET A 172 -3.12 -1.50 3.44
C MET A 172 -1.82 -2.26 3.71
N HIS A 173 -0.94 -2.30 2.74
CA HIS A 173 0.41 -2.79 2.96
C HIS A 173 1.27 -1.70 3.64
N LYS A 174 2.17 -2.09 4.56
CA LYS A 174 3.03 -1.15 5.30
C LYS A 174 3.84 -0.24 4.37
N SER A 175 4.34 -0.79 3.26
CA SER A 175 5.11 -0.01 2.27
C SER A 175 4.31 1.07 1.55
N GLU A 176 2.99 0.95 1.43
CA GLU A 176 2.16 2.00 0.84
C GLU A 176 2.17 3.26 1.72
N TRP A 177 2.07 3.08 3.06
CA TRP A 177 2.19 4.19 4.00
C TRP A 177 3.58 4.78 4.02
N ALA A 178 4.62 3.94 4.06
CA ALA A 178 5.99 4.40 3.97
C ALA A 178 6.22 5.25 2.71
N SER A 179 5.71 4.80 1.57
CA SER A 179 5.74 5.53 0.30
C SER A 179 5.03 6.89 0.37
N ILE A 180 3.80 6.92 0.90
CA ILE A 180 3.00 8.16 1.02
C ILE A 180 3.73 9.19 1.89
N LEU A 181 4.19 8.77 3.08
CA LEU A 181 4.84 9.66 4.02
C LEU A 181 6.21 10.13 3.53
N PHE A 182 6.96 9.26 2.88
CA PHE A 182 8.24 9.61 2.29
C PHE A 182 8.10 10.63 1.15
N ASN A 183 7.12 10.45 0.27
CA ASN A 183 6.80 11.42 -0.79
C ASN A 183 6.35 12.76 -0.20
N PHE A 184 5.56 12.73 0.86
CA PHE A 184 5.18 13.95 1.58
C PHE A 184 6.42 14.69 2.12
N TYR A 185 7.32 13.98 2.81
CA TYR A 185 8.55 14.55 3.35
C TYR A 185 9.42 15.14 2.24
N THR A 186 9.70 14.39 1.18
CA THR A 186 10.57 14.84 0.08
C THR A 186 10.00 16.06 -0.63
N ASN A 187 8.69 16.12 -0.84
CA ASN A 187 8.02 17.28 -1.44
C ASN A 187 8.07 18.51 -0.53
N SER A 188 7.83 18.35 0.78
CA SER A 188 7.93 19.41 1.77
C SER A 188 9.37 19.96 1.82
N ARG A 189 10.35 19.09 1.87
CA ARG A 189 11.77 19.46 1.83
C ARG A 189 12.14 20.23 0.56
N LYS A 190 11.71 19.75 -0.61
CA LYS A 190 11.95 20.43 -1.89
C LYS A 190 11.31 21.83 -1.90
N ALA A 191 10.12 21.99 -1.33
CA ALA A 191 9.42 23.27 -1.24
C ALA A 191 10.17 24.25 -0.31
N ILE A 192 10.57 23.81 0.89
CA ILE A 192 11.35 24.60 1.86
C ILE A 192 12.68 25.04 1.24
N ASN A 193 13.41 24.13 0.62
CA ASN A 193 14.68 24.46 -0.04
C ASN A 193 14.52 25.48 -1.18
N ARG A 194 13.47 25.36 -2.00
CA ARG A 194 13.18 26.33 -3.08
C ARG A 194 12.85 27.71 -2.54
N ALA A 195 12.09 27.75 -1.46
CA ALA A 195 11.74 29.02 -0.81
C ALA A 195 12.90 29.65 -0.04
N LYS A 196 13.97 28.88 0.24
CA LYS A 196 15.16 29.31 1.03
C LYS A 196 14.79 29.83 2.42
N VAL A 197 13.79 29.21 3.06
CA VAL A 197 13.30 29.56 4.40
C VAL A 197 13.56 28.41 5.37
N ASP A 198 13.49 28.73 6.67
CA ASP A 198 13.38 27.69 7.69
C ASP A 198 11.96 27.11 7.67
N GLY A 199 11.86 25.81 7.52
CA GLY A 199 10.57 25.12 7.34
C GLY A 199 10.15 24.34 8.56
N LYS A 200 8.83 24.18 8.72
CA LYS A 200 8.25 23.34 9.75
C LYS A 200 7.40 22.25 9.09
N ILE A 201 7.59 21.01 9.53
CA ILE A 201 6.75 19.88 9.14
C ILE A 201 5.91 19.49 10.34
N PHE A 202 4.60 19.45 10.14
CA PHE A 202 3.62 19.09 11.14
C PHE A 202 2.72 17.98 10.61
N ILE A 203 2.51 16.93 11.42
CA ILE A 203 1.62 15.81 11.11
C ILE A 203 0.51 15.78 12.15
N GLU A 204 -0.72 15.79 11.69
CA GLU A 204 -1.90 15.63 12.53
C GLU A 204 -2.73 14.46 12.01
N CYS A 205 -3.05 13.52 12.90
CA CYS A 205 -3.83 12.33 12.61
C CYS A 205 -5.11 12.32 13.42
N GLY A 206 -6.24 12.05 12.77
CA GLY A 206 -7.54 12.00 13.44
C GLY A 206 -8.57 11.26 12.60
N LYS A 207 -9.75 11.00 13.19
CA LYS A 207 -10.90 10.44 12.49
C LYS A 207 -11.75 11.58 11.94
N ILE A 208 -12.09 11.50 10.66
CA ILE A 208 -13.08 12.38 10.05
C ILE A 208 -14.43 11.69 10.22
N TYR A 209 -15.31 12.26 11.01
CA TYR A 209 -16.70 11.82 11.09
C TYR A 209 -17.46 12.60 10.00
N ASN A 210 -17.94 11.90 8.98
CA ASN A 210 -18.89 12.48 8.04
C ASN A 210 -20.20 12.67 8.81
N THR A 211 -20.55 13.90 9.11
CA THR A 211 -21.87 14.32 9.64
C THR A 211 -22.87 14.36 8.50
#